data_88c4d82d245e76af2da7896563d54baf
#
_entry.id   88c4d82d245e76af2da7896563d54baf
#
_cell.length_a   1.000
_cell.length_b   1.000
_cell.length_c   1.000
_cell.angle_alpha   90.00
_cell.angle_beta   90.00
_cell.angle_gamma   90.00
#
_symmetry.space_group_name_H-M   'P 1'
#
loop_
_entity.id
_entity.type
_entity.pdbx_description
1 polymer ?
#
loop_
_entity_poly.entity_id
_entity_poly.type
_entity_poly.pdbx_seq_one_letter_code
_entity_poly.pdbx_strand_id
1 'polypeptide(L)'
;MRDVHCHILPGVDDGSGSMEESLEMVEAAMRAGVTSFVCTPHCRDPWFDYEAMWDAFHALQAEVSKIRMAPKMTMGFEVNYKKLMELGMDWADYLGFETGEFLLELPTRSLPPDWERIVFQLQGKGYTVIIAHPERYKPVQENIDIVRQFIGAGCKIQVSSDFMGEGSFSPIKKTAKKLFEEGLVNFIASDAHGPLAYELLWRARKEFFAKGAHARM
;
A
#
# COMPACT_ATOMS: atom_id res chain seq x y z
N MET A 1 2.46 -4.49 -14.50
CA MET A 1 2.10 -3.45 -13.51
C MET A 1 2.74 -3.77 -12.19
N ARG A 2 3.26 -2.75 -11.47
CA ARG A 2 3.72 -2.88 -10.09
C ARG A 2 2.56 -2.60 -9.13
N ASP A 3 2.33 -3.51 -8.18
CA ASP A 3 1.47 -3.30 -7.02
C ASP A 3 2.36 -2.97 -5.81
N VAL A 4 2.14 -1.83 -5.18
CA VAL A 4 3.03 -1.32 -4.12
C VAL A 4 2.48 -1.55 -2.72
N HIS A 5 1.33 -2.22 -2.60
CA HIS A 5 0.66 -2.45 -1.33
C HIS A 5 -0.24 -3.69 -1.40
N CYS A 6 0.16 -4.79 -0.75
CA CYS A 6 -0.63 -6.02 -0.64
C CYS A 6 -0.24 -6.85 0.58
N HIS A 7 -1.22 -7.53 1.19
CA HIS A 7 -1.09 -8.40 2.37
C HIS A 7 -1.15 -9.87 1.94
N ILE A 8 -0.20 -10.26 1.10
CA ILE A 8 -0.19 -11.55 0.41
C ILE A 8 0.62 -12.64 1.15
N LEU A 9 1.34 -12.27 2.22
CA LEU A 9 2.16 -13.22 2.97
C LEU A 9 1.29 -14.15 3.81
N PRO A 10 1.57 -15.47 3.83
CA PRO A 10 0.70 -16.43 4.50
C PRO A 10 0.78 -16.33 6.03
N GLY A 11 -0.34 -16.07 6.69
CA GLY A 11 -0.53 -16.23 8.13
C GLY A 11 0.21 -15.24 9.03
N VAL A 12 0.64 -14.07 8.51
CA VAL A 12 1.44 -13.10 9.30
C VAL A 12 0.66 -11.86 9.73
N ASP A 13 -0.46 -11.57 9.06
CA ASP A 13 -1.34 -10.45 9.39
C ASP A 13 -2.81 -10.80 9.06
N ASP A 14 -3.68 -9.80 8.86
CA ASP A 14 -5.08 -9.97 8.51
C ASP A 14 -5.32 -10.15 6.99
N GLY A 15 -4.25 -10.33 6.21
CA GLY A 15 -4.32 -10.67 4.79
C GLY A 15 -4.52 -12.17 4.56
N SER A 16 -3.64 -12.78 3.75
CA SER A 16 -3.70 -14.21 3.46
C SER A 16 -3.54 -15.08 4.70
N GLY A 17 -4.47 -16.00 4.93
CA GLY A 17 -4.41 -16.91 6.07
C GLY A 17 -3.59 -18.18 5.85
N SER A 18 -3.23 -18.51 4.59
CA SER A 18 -2.50 -19.73 4.26
C SER A 18 -1.66 -19.60 2.99
N MET A 19 -0.75 -20.55 2.78
CA MET A 19 0.05 -20.61 1.54
C MET A 19 -0.84 -20.82 0.31
N GLU A 20 -1.90 -21.62 0.43
CA GLU A 20 -2.86 -21.85 -0.66
C GLU A 20 -3.54 -20.53 -1.05
N GLU A 21 -4.03 -19.78 -0.09
CA GLU A 21 -4.67 -18.49 -0.34
C GLU A 21 -3.68 -17.47 -0.91
N SER A 22 -2.44 -17.43 -0.43
CA SER A 22 -1.38 -16.60 -1.00
C SER A 22 -1.15 -16.91 -2.47
N LEU A 23 -1.11 -18.19 -2.86
CA LEU A 23 -0.94 -18.61 -4.25
C LEU A 23 -2.17 -18.23 -5.10
N GLU A 24 -3.39 -18.37 -4.58
CA GLU A 24 -4.61 -17.90 -5.24
C GLU A 24 -4.56 -16.37 -5.47
N MET A 25 -4.05 -15.61 -4.49
CA MET A 25 -3.83 -14.17 -4.62
C MET A 25 -2.80 -13.86 -5.70
N VAL A 26 -1.67 -14.59 -5.77
CA VAL A 26 -0.67 -14.43 -6.84
C VAL A 26 -1.29 -14.67 -8.21
N GLU A 27 -2.07 -15.74 -8.39
CA GLU A 27 -2.76 -16.01 -9.64
C GLU A 27 -3.78 -14.93 -10.01
N ALA A 28 -4.53 -14.42 -9.01
CA ALA A 28 -5.47 -13.32 -9.22
C ALA A 28 -4.74 -12.03 -9.62
N ALA A 29 -3.60 -11.73 -8.99
CA ALA A 29 -2.74 -10.61 -9.36
C ALA A 29 -2.24 -10.72 -10.80
N MET A 30 -1.79 -11.92 -11.23
CA MET A 30 -1.36 -12.18 -12.61
C MET A 30 -2.51 -11.96 -13.61
N ARG A 31 -3.71 -12.45 -13.29
CA ARG A 31 -4.92 -12.21 -14.11
C ARG A 31 -5.27 -10.73 -14.21
N ALA A 32 -5.04 -9.95 -13.15
CA ALA A 32 -5.22 -8.50 -13.14
C ALA A 32 -4.10 -7.73 -13.88
N GLY A 33 -3.08 -8.43 -14.38
CA GLY A 33 -1.95 -7.85 -15.10
C GLY A 33 -0.84 -7.29 -14.21
N VAL A 34 -0.77 -7.74 -12.95
CA VAL A 34 0.36 -7.45 -12.05
C VAL A 34 1.58 -8.25 -12.51
N THR A 35 2.70 -7.57 -12.68
CA THR A 35 4.00 -8.17 -13.09
C THR A 35 5.06 -8.07 -12.01
N SER A 36 4.80 -7.25 -10.99
CA SER A 36 5.61 -7.17 -9.78
C SER A 36 4.77 -6.64 -8.63
N PHE A 37 5.07 -7.06 -7.42
CA PHE A 37 4.45 -6.52 -6.22
C PHE A 37 5.45 -6.41 -5.06
N VAL A 38 5.17 -5.50 -4.16
CA VAL A 38 5.83 -5.38 -2.87
C VAL A 38 4.91 -6.00 -1.83
N CYS A 39 5.37 -7.07 -1.17
CA CYS A 39 4.67 -7.63 -0.04
C CYS A 39 4.80 -6.66 1.13
N THR A 40 3.69 -6.13 1.62
CA THR A 40 3.67 -5.09 2.65
C THR A 40 2.85 -5.50 3.87
N PRO A 41 3.27 -6.57 4.59
CA PRO A 41 2.56 -6.94 5.81
C PRO A 41 2.54 -5.79 6.81
N HIS A 42 1.55 -5.79 7.69
CA HIS A 42 1.36 -4.74 8.67
C HIS A 42 2.50 -4.64 9.69
N CYS A 43 3.27 -3.56 9.67
CA CYS A 43 4.14 -3.17 10.78
C CYS A 43 3.29 -2.42 11.83
N ARG A 44 2.40 -3.14 12.53
CA ARG A 44 1.56 -2.68 13.64
C ARG A 44 1.17 -3.83 14.56
N ASP A 45 0.82 -3.52 15.82
CA ASP A 45 0.27 -4.53 16.72
C ASP A 45 -1.16 -4.96 16.29
N PRO A 46 -1.55 -6.23 16.53
CA PRO A 46 -0.78 -7.28 17.20
C PRO A 46 0.11 -8.13 16.27
N TRP A 47 0.20 -7.80 14.98
CA TRP A 47 0.78 -8.70 13.95
C TRP A 47 2.28 -8.59 13.76
N PHE A 48 2.91 -7.47 14.13
CA PHE A 48 4.30 -7.23 13.76
C PHE A 48 5.28 -8.20 14.42
N ASP A 49 5.76 -9.14 13.64
CA ASP A 49 6.88 -10.04 13.93
C ASP A 49 7.80 -10.05 12.71
N TYR A 50 8.89 -9.31 12.78
CA TYR A 50 9.80 -9.07 11.67
C TYR A 50 10.36 -10.36 11.07
N GLU A 51 10.84 -11.28 11.91
CA GLU A 51 11.46 -12.54 11.48
C GLU A 51 10.42 -13.47 10.84
N ALA A 52 9.26 -13.63 11.48
CA ALA A 52 8.17 -14.45 10.93
C ALA A 52 7.68 -13.92 9.57
N MET A 53 7.63 -12.60 9.38
CA MET A 53 7.23 -11.99 8.11
C MET A 53 8.25 -12.24 7.00
N TRP A 54 9.56 -12.21 7.31
CA TRP A 54 10.60 -12.57 6.36
C TRP A 54 10.60 -14.06 6.03
N ASP A 55 10.39 -14.94 7.01
CA ASP A 55 10.27 -16.38 6.79
C ASP A 55 9.08 -16.69 5.86
N ALA A 56 7.93 -16.06 6.09
CA ALA A 56 6.76 -16.19 5.23
C ALA A 56 7.02 -15.67 3.79
N PHE A 57 7.75 -14.55 3.67
CA PHE A 57 8.15 -14.02 2.37
C PHE A 57 9.03 -15.01 1.60
N HIS A 58 10.06 -15.57 2.22
CA HIS A 58 10.94 -16.53 1.58
C HIS A 58 10.20 -17.82 1.21
N ALA A 59 9.31 -18.30 2.08
CA ALA A 59 8.48 -19.46 1.79
C ALA A 59 7.57 -19.23 0.57
N LEU A 60 6.87 -18.10 0.52
CA LEU A 60 6.00 -17.76 -0.60
C LEU A 60 6.82 -17.54 -1.88
N GLN A 61 7.96 -16.86 -1.81
CA GLN A 61 8.85 -16.63 -2.96
C GLN A 61 9.34 -17.94 -3.58
N ALA A 62 9.65 -18.94 -2.75
CA ALA A 62 10.07 -20.26 -3.21
C ALA A 62 8.95 -20.96 -4.01
N GLU A 63 7.69 -20.87 -3.56
CA GLU A 63 6.55 -21.44 -4.29
C GLU A 63 6.24 -20.65 -5.58
N VAL A 64 6.22 -19.32 -5.50
CA VAL A 64 5.97 -18.45 -6.65
C VAL A 64 7.02 -18.62 -7.74
N SER A 65 8.28 -18.88 -7.38
CA SER A 65 9.35 -19.12 -8.36
C SER A 65 9.11 -20.32 -9.28
N LYS A 66 8.24 -21.25 -8.90
CA LYS A 66 7.84 -22.42 -9.70
C LYS A 66 6.78 -22.07 -10.77
N ILE A 67 6.14 -20.91 -10.65
CA ILE A 67 5.10 -20.45 -11.58
C ILE A 67 5.76 -19.87 -12.83
N ARG A 68 5.31 -20.32 -13.99
CA ARG A 68 5.79 -19.75 -15.26
C ARG A 68 5.36 -18.28 -15.39
N MET A 69 6.31 -17.39 -15.65
CA MET A 69 6.10 -15.94 -15.74
C MET A 69 5.59 -15.32 -14.43
N ALA A 70 6.04 -15.88 -13.30
CA ALA A 70 5.71 -15.34 -11.98
C ALA A 70 6.00 -13.83 -11.87
N PRO A 71 5.18 -13.08 -11.14
CA PRO A 71 5.48 -11.69 -10.83
C PRO A 71 6.77 -11.58 -10.01
N LYS A 72 7.53 -10.50 -10.23
CA LYS A 72 8.67 -10.19 -9.34
C LYS A 72 8.13 -9.82 -7.96
N MET A 73 8.66 -10.44 -6.92
CA MET A 73 8.34 -10.14 -5.53
C MET A 73 9.48 -9.38 -4.87
N THR A 74 9.13 -8.39 -4.06
CA THR A 74 10.06 -7.72 -3.14
C THR A 74 9.37 -7.56 -1.79
N MET A 75 10.17 -7.46 -0.72
CA MET A 75 9.68 -7.21 0.62
C MET A 75 9.63 -5.71 0.88
N GLY A 76 8.68 -5.28 1.68
CA GLY A 76 8.50 -3.99 2.30
C GLY A 76 7.49 -4.13 3.42
N PHE A 77 7.03 -3.02 3.98
CA PHE A 77 6.04 -3.04 5.06
C PHE A 77 5.05 -1.89 4.89
N GLU A 78 3.78 -2.13 5.24
CA GLU A 78 2.88 -1.04 5.57
C GLU A 78 3.15 -0.61 6.99
N VAL A 79 3.87 0.51 7.15
CA VAL A 79 4.36 0.94 8.43
C VAL A 79 3.39 1.89 9.10
N ASN A 80 2.78 1.42 10.20
CA ASN A 80 1.92 2.27 11.01
C ASN A 80 2.74 3.33 11.75
N TYR A 81 2.30 4.59 11.68
CA TYR A 81 2.98 5.73 12.31
C TYR A 81 3.31 5.49 13.80
N LYS A 82 2.34 4.98 14.58
CA LYS A 82 2.57 4.76 16.03
C LYS A 82 3.63 3.71 16.26
N LYS A 83 3.59 2.62 15.48
CA LYS A 83 4.58 1.53 15.59
C LYS A 83 5.98 2.01 15.23
N LEU A 84 6.12 2.84 14.20
CA LEU A 84 7.40 3.46 13.86
C LEU A 84 7.94 4.32 15.02
N MET A 85 7.07 5.06 15.71
CA MET A 85 7.48 5.86 16.88
C MET A 85 7.91 5.01 18.07
N GLU A 86 7.29 3.85 18.27
CA GLU A 86 7.68 2.89 19.31
C GLU A 86 9.02 2.22 18.99
N LEU A 87 9.21 1.78 17.75
CA LEU A 87 10.44 1.12 17.30
C LEU A 87 11.62 2.09 17.21
N GLY A 88 11.37 3.34 16.88
CA GLY A 88 12.38 4.35 16.60
C GLY A 88 12.75 4.44 15.12
N MET A 89 13.28 5.60 14.71
CA MET A 89 13.54 5.93 13.31
C MET A 89 14.63 5.06 12.65
N ASP A 90 15.48 4.41 13.43
CA ASP A 90 16.52 3.50 12.89
C ASP A 90 15.89 2.25 12.25
N TRP A 91 14.70 1.87 12.67
CA TRP A 91 13.95 0.77 12.06
C TRP A 91 13.51 1.07 10.63
N ALA A 92 13.46 2.32 10.21
CA ALA A 92 13.14 2.65 8.83
C ALA A 92 14.04 1.95 7.81
N ASP A 93 15.31 1.69 8.16
CA ASP A 93 16.29 1.02 7.29
C ASP A 93 15.98 -0.47 7.05
N TYR A 94 15.13 -1.06 7.90
CA TYR A 94 14.65 -2.44 7.79
C TYR A 94 13.24 -2.57 7.21
N LEU A 95 12.47 -1.47 7.25
CA LEU A 95 11.06 -1.48 6.89
C LEU A 95 10.76 -0.87 5.51
N GLY A 96 11.69 -0.07 4.99
CA GLY A 96 11.58 0.54 3.66
C GLY A 96 11.68 -0.45 2.51
N PHE A 97 11.25 -0.05 1.33
CA PHE A 97 11.40 -0.85 0.11
C PHE A 97 12.83 -0.77 -0.41
N GLU A 98 13.32 -1.85 -1.03
CA GLU A 98 14.62 -1.88 -1.70
C GLU A 98 14.79 -0.77 -2.75
N THR A 99 13.68 -0.31 -3.30
CA THR A 99 13.64 0.75 -4.33
C THR A 99 13.68 2.18 -3.76
N GLY A 100 13.85 2.31 -2.43
CA GLY A 100 13.97 3.60 -1.76
C GLY A 100 12.63 4.30 -1.49
N GLU A 101 11.51 3.57 -1.53
CA GLU A 101 10.23 4.07 -1.05
C GLU A 101 9.93 3.58 0.37
N PHE A 102 9.07 4.29 1.07
CA PHE A 102 8.61 3.96 2.41
C PHE A 102 7.09 4.14 2.47
N LEU A 103 6.34 3.05 2.66
CA LEU A 103 4.89 3.09 2.77
C LEU A 103 4.49 3.38 4.20
N LEU A 104 3.96 4.59 4.43
CA LEU A 104 3.57 5.09 5.75
C LEU A 104 2.06 5.15 5.89
N GLU A 105 1.52 4.42 6.87
CA GLU A 105 0.13 4.51 7.29
C GLU A 105 -0.01 5.51 8.44
N LEU A 106 -0.81 6.57 8.24
CA LEU A 106 -1.19 7.51 9.29
C LEU A 106 -2.52 7.09 9.96
N PRO A 107 -2.77 7.51 11.21
CA PRO A 107 -4.03 7.22 11.88
C PRO A 107 -5.24 7.76 11.10
N THR A 108 -6.26 6.91 10.89
CA THR A 108 -7.41 7.23 10.04
C THR A 108 -8.34 8.29 10.62
N ARG A 109 -8.38 8.47 11.95
CA ARG A 109 -9.31 9.39 12.64
C ARG A 109 -8.78 10.81 12.82
N SER A 110 -7.48 10.95 12.99
CA SER A 110 -6.82 12.25 13.21
C SER A 110 -5.38 12.19 12.77
N LEU A 111 -4.89 13.23 12.12
CA LEU A 111 -3.48 13.30 11.75
C LEU A 111 -2.63 13.60 12.99
N PRO A 112 -1.46 12.95 13.13
CA PRO A 112 -0.48 13.32 14.13
C PRO A 112 0.01 14.76 13.90
N PRO A 113 0.16 15.59 14.93
CA PRO A 113 0.59 16.97 14.75
C PRO A 113 2.03 17.11 14.22
N ASP A 114 2.80 16.04 14.30
CA ASP A 114 4.21 15.99 13.90
C ASP A 114 4.46 15.09 12.66
N TRP A 115 3.44 14.80 11.86
CA TRP A 115 3.59 13.97 10.67
C TRP A 115 4.63 14.53 9.67
N GLU A 116 4.71 15.86 9.53
CA GLU A 116 5.69 16.51 8.66
C GLU A 116 7.13 16.22 9.11
N ARG A 117 7.36 16.25 10.43
CA ARG A 117 8.67 15.91 11.02
C ARG A 117 9.08 14.48 10.69
N ILE A 118 8.14 13.53 10.77
CA ILE A 118 8.40 12.13 10.47
C ILE A 118 8.71 11.93 8.99
N VAL A 119 7.93 12.55 8.11
CA VAL A 119 8.19 12.56 6.66
C VAL A 119 9.60 13.11 6.37
N PHE A 120 9.95 14.25 6.97
CA PHE A 120 11.26 14.86 6.81
C PHE A 120 12.41 13.93 7.28
N GLN A 121 12.24 13.24 8.41
CA GLN A 121 13.24 12.30 8.91
C GLN A 121 13.41 11.09 7.97
N LEU A 122 12.34 10.53 7.44
CA LEU A 122 12.39 9.45 6.45
C LEU A 122 13.06 9.90 5.15
N GLN A 123 12.76 11.11 4.68
CA GLN A 123 13.42 11.70 3.51
C GLN A 123 14.90 11.96 3.76
N GLY A 124 15.28 12.36 4.97
CA GLY A 124 16.68 12.51 5.39
C GLY A 124 17.46 11.20 5.36
N LYS A 125 16.80 10.05 5.49
CA LYS A 125 17.36 8.72 5.28
C LYS A 125 17.38 8.27 3.81
N GLY A 126 16.88 9.10 2.87
CA GLY A 126 16.86 8.83 1.44
C GLY A 126 15.57 8.21 0.90
N TYR A 127 14.53 8.10 1.71
CA TYR A 127 13.26 7.51 1.28
C TYR A 127 12.33 8.50 0.59
N THR A 128 11.66 8.06 -0.46
CA THR A 128 10.44 8.68 -0.96
C THR A 128 9.26 8.14 -0.15
N VAL A 129 8.62 8.98 0.66
CA VAL A 129 7.49 8.55 1.48
C VAL A 129 6.23 8.42 0.64
N ILE A 130 5.57 7.27 0.72
CA ILE A 130 4.25 7.00 0.13
C ILE A 130 3.23 7.02 1.28
N ILE A 131 2.25 7.91 1.23
CA ILE A 131 1.13 7.91 2.16
C ILE A 131 0.12 6.85 1.69
N ALA A 132 -0.11 5.86 2.56
CA ALA A 132 -1.02 4.75 2.29
C ALA A 132 -2.49 5.23 2.38
N HIS A 133 -3.30 4.87 1.41
CA HIS A 133 -4.77 5.00 1.34
C HIS A 133 -5.37 6.22 2.08
N PRO A 134 -4.95 7.48 1.76
CA PRO A 134 -5.44 8.68 2.44
C PRO A 134 -6.94 8.91 2.26
N GLU A 135 -7.61 8.27 1.30
CA GLU A 135 -9.07 8.28 1.14
C GLU A 135 -9.81 7.70 2.34
N ARG A 136 -9.14 6.88 3.16
CA ARG A 136 -9.68 6.33 4.41
C ARG A 136 -9.54 7.29 5.60
N TYR A 137 -8.74 8.35 5.48
CA TYR A 137 -8.49 9.28 6.58
C TYR A 137 -9.64 10.27 6.70
N LYS A 138 -10.30 10.29 7.88
CA LYS A 138 -11.40 11.21 8.14
C LYS A 138 -11.04 12.68 7.88
N PRO A 139 -9.87 13.20 8.32
CA PRO A 139 -9.48 14.56 7.98
C PRO A 139 -9.39 14.83 6.46
N VAL A 140 -8.94 13.87 5.67
CA VAL A 140 -8.85 13.99 4.20
C VAL A 140 -10.25 13.96 3.55
N GLN A 141 -11.15 13.13 4.08
CA GLN A 141 -12.55 13.10 3.62
C GLN A 141 -13.27 14.44 3.88
N GLU A 142 -12.92 15.12 4.96
CA GLU A 142 -13.45 16.43 5.32
C GLU A 142 -12.75 17.57 4.55
N ASN A 143 -11.44 17.46 4.33
CA ASN A 143 -10.63 18.47 3.62
C ASN A 143 -9.53 17.83 2.75
N ILE A 144 -9.74 17.81 1.45
CA ILE A 144 -8.80 17.22 0.47
C ILE A 144 -7.47 18.00 0.36
N ASP A 145 -7.43 19.26 0.80
CA ASP A 145 -6.19 20.07 0.78
C ASP A 145 -5.08 19.47 1.65
N ILE A 146 -5.43 18.61 2.60
CA ILE A 146 -4.46 17.83 3.37
C ILE A 146 -3.60 16.96 2.45
N VAL A 147 -4.17 16.36 1.39
CA VAL A 147 -3.38 15.59 0.43
C VAL A 147 -2.41 16.49 -0.35
N ARG A 148 -2.80 17.73 -0.64
CA ARG A 148 -1.88 18.72 -1.24
C ARG A 148 -0.74 19.09 -0.29
N GLN A 149 -0.99 19.12 1.04
CA GLN A 149 0.07 19.30 2.03
C GLN A 149 1.04 18.11 2.03
N PHE A 150 0.55 16.86 1.98
CA PHE A 150 1.41 15.69 1.82
C PHE A 150 2.29 15.79 0.56
N ILE A 151 1.70 16.15 -0.57
CA ILE A 151 2.43 16.33 -1.84
C ILE A 151 3.44 17.49 -1.72
N GLY A 152 3.05 18.60 -1.11
CA GLY A 152 3.93 19.75 -0.84
C GLY A 152 5.13 19.39 0.04
N ALA A 153 4.97 18.45 0.96
CA ALA A 153 6.04 17.86 1.76
C ALA A 153 6.88 16.80 1.00
N GLY A 154 6.60 16.58 -0.29
CA GLY A 154 7.36 15.63 -1.13
C GLY A 154 6.86 14.18 -1.07
N CYS A 155 5.71 13.92 -0.44
CA CYS A 155 5.14 12.58 -0.41
C CYS A 155 4.49 12.18 -1.74
N LYS A 156 4.43 10.87 -1.97
CA LYS A 156 3.59 10.23 -2.98
C LYS A 156 2.28 9.77 -2.34
N ILE A 157 1.24 9.66 -3.16
CA ILE A 157 -0.10 9.27 -2.72
C ILE A 157 -0.47 7.92 -3.32
N GLN A 158 -0.76 6.94 -2.47
CA GLN A 158 -1.30 5.65 -2.89
C GLN A 158 -2.78 5.56 -2.49
N VAL A 159 -3.65 5.29 -3.44
CA VAL A 159 -5.08 5.00 -3.23
C VAL A 159 -5.30 3.51 -3.33
N SER A 160 -6.04 2.94 -2.38
CA SER A 160 -6.40 1.52 -2.37
C SER A 160 -7.57 1.25 -3.31
N SER A 161 -7.47 0.20 -4.13
CA SER A 161 -8.50 -0.11 -5.13
C SER A 161 -9.81 -0.65 -4.54
N ASP A 162 -9.85 -0.95 -3.25
CA ASP A 162 -11.02 -1.45 -2.53
C ASP A 162 -12.19 -0.46 -2.54
N PHE A 163 -11.92 0.85 -2.73
CA PHE A 163 -12.99 1.84 -2.90
C PHE A 163 -13.95 1.49 -4.05
N MET A 164 -13.52 0.69 -5.02
CA MET A 164 -14.38 0.22 -6.11
C MET A 164 -15.53 -0.66 -5.62
N GLY A 165 -15.32 -1.40 -4.53
CA GLY A 165 -16.33 -2.22 -3.85
C GLY A 165 -17.29 -1.44 -2.97
N GLU A 166 -16.93 -0.20 -2.63
CA GLU A 166 -17.71 0.65 -1.75
C GLU A 166 -19.02 1.14 -2.39
N GLY A 167 -20.03 1.37 -1.56
CA GLY A 167 -21.31 1.95 -1.99
C GLY A 167 -21.17 3.37 -2.53
N SER A 168 -22.11 3.81 -3.38
CA SER A 168 -22.05 5.13 -4.05
C SER A 168 -22.02 6.32 -3.09
N PHE A 169 -22.53 6.17 -1.87
CA PHE A 169 -22.55 7.22 -0.85
C PHE A 169 -21.35 7.17 0.11
N SER A 170 -20.49 6.14 0.01
CA SER A 170 -19.31 6.01 0.87
C SER A 170 -18.41 7.25 0.77
N PRO A 171 -18.01 7.83 1.92
CA PRO A 171 -17.02 8.91 1.94
C PRO A 171 -15.68 8.48 1.32
N ILE A 172 -15.23 7.22 1.57
CA ILE A 172 -14.02 6.65 1.01
C ILE A 172 -14.06 6.72 -0.52
N LYS A 173 -15.14 6.19 -1.13
CA LYS A 173 -15.30 6.18 -2.59
C LYS A 173 -15.35 7.59 -3.18
N LYS A 174 -16.06 8.51 -2.52
CA LYS A 174 -16.15 9.91 -2.98
C LYS A 174 -14.78 10.58 -2.93
N THR A 175 -14.04 10.37 -1.85
CA THR A 175 -12.70 10.94 -1.67
C THR A 175 -11.73 10.36 -2.69
N ALA A 176 -11.69 9.03 -2.85
CA ALA A 176 -10.83 8.38 -3.85
C ALA A 176 -11.08 8.93 -5.26
N LYS A 177 -12.35 9.01 -5.68
CA LYS A 177 -12.70 9.58 -7.00
C LYS A 177 -12.22 11.02 -7.15
N LYS A 178 -12.43 11.86 -6.13
CA LYS A 178 -11.99 13.25 -6.14
C LYS A 178 -10.46 13.36 -6.24
N LEU A 179 -9.71 12.50 -5.54
CA LEU A 179 -8.25 12.45 -5.65
C LEU A 179 -7.78 12.13 -7.08
N PHE A 180 -8.46 11.20 -7.77
CA PHE A 180 -8.17 10.91 -9.18
C PHE A 180 -8.55 12.06 -10.11
N GLU A 181 -9.73 12.65 -9.94
CA GLU A 181 -10.21 13.78 -10.74
C GLU A 181 -9.27 15.00 -10.67
N GLU A 182 -8.66 15.20 -9.51
CA GLU A 182 -7.72 16.30 -9.27
C GLU A 182 -6.25 15.95 -9.58
N GLY A 183 -5.98 14.72 -10.06
CA GLY A 183 -4.63 14.29 -10.45
C GLY A 183 -3.66 14.16 -9.28
N LEU A 184 -4.15 13.92 -8.06
CA LEU A 184 -3.35 13.85 -6.84
C LEU A 184 -2.80 12.46 -6.52
N VAL A 185 -3.14 11.43 -7.34
CA VAL A 185 -2.77 10.04 -7.09
C VAL A 185 -1.51 9.66 -7.86
N ASN A 186 -0.53 9.09 -7.17
CA ASN A 186 0.69 8.54 -7.77
C ASN A 186 0.60 7.03 -8.01
N PHE A 187 -0.02 6.30 -7.09
CA PHE A 187 -0.17 4.85 -7.16
C PHE A 187 -1.62 4.45 -6.90
N ILE A 188 -2.08 3.47 -7.67
CA ILE A 188 -3.24 2.68 -7.32
C ILE A 188 -2.73 1.29 -6.97
N ALA A 189 -2.99 0.83 -5.75
CA ALA A 189 -2.54 -0.46 -5.25
C ALA A 189 -3.73 -1.33 -4.86
N SER A 190 -3.50 -2.63 -4.75
CA SER A 190 -4.59 -3.55 -4.38
C SER A 190 -5.02 -3.43 -2.93
N ASP A 191 -4.05 -3.26 -2.03
CA ASP A 191 -4.24 -3.43 -0.60
C ASP A 191 -4.96 -4.76 -0.30
N ALA A 192 -4.49 -5.81 -1.02
CA ALA A 192 -5.21 -7.07 -1.11
C ALA A 192 -5.09 -7.87 0.17
N HIS A 193 -6.24 -8.21 0.76
CA HIS A 193 -6.42 -9.12 1.88
C HIS A 193 -7.10 -10.44 1.44
N GLY A 194 -7.16 -10.68 0.14
CA GLY A 194 -7.71 -11.88 -0.49
C GLY A 194 -7.78 -11.74 -2.01
N PRO A 195 -8.07 -12.85 -2.74
CA PRO A 195 -7.98 -12.89 -4.21
C PRO A 195 -8.92 -11.90 -4.93
N LEU A 196 -10.09 -11.60 -4.36
CA LEU A 196 -11.08 -10.70 -4.97
C LEU A 196 -10.60 -9.24 -5.06
N ALA A 197 -9.65 -8.81 -4.23
CA ALA A 197 -9.11 -7.45 -4.27
C ALA A 197 -8.45 -7.14 -5.63
N TYR A 198 -7.88 -8.14 -6.29
CA TYR A 198 -7.24 -7.95 -7.60
C TYR A 198 -8.26 -7.70 -8.74
N GLU A 199 -9.50 -8.18 -8.61
CA GLU A 199 -10.58 -7.78 -9.53
C GLU A 199 -10.89 -6.29 -9.38
N LEU A 200 -10.95 -5.79 -8.15
CA LEU A 200 -11.16 -4.37 -7.87
C LEU A 200 -9.99 -3.53 -8.42
N LEU A 201 -8.76 -3.99 -8.26
CA LEU A 201 -7.57 -3.33 -8.83
C LEU A 201 -7.66 -3.25 -10.36
N TRP A 202 -8.01 -4.34 -11.04
CA TRP A 202 -8.19 -4.34 -12.49
C TRP A 202 -9.26 -3.34 -12.94
N ARG A 203 -10.41 -3.32 -12.25
CA ARG A 203 -11.53 -2.38 -12.54
C ARG A 203 -11.12 -0.93 -12.32
N ALA A 204 -10.49 -0.64 -11.19
CA ALA A 204 -10.04 0.71 -10.86
C ALA A 204 -9.05 1.23 -11.90
N ARG A 205 -8.09 0.41 -12.33
CA ARG A 205 -7.13 0.78 -13.38
C ARG A 205 -7.82 1.05 -14.71
N LYS A 206 -8.73 0.19 -15.13
CA LYS A 206 -9.47 0.37 -16.37
C LYS A 206 -10.26 1.68 -16.36
N GLU A 207 -10.83 2.07 -15.22
CA GLU A 207 -11.63 3.28 -15.11
C GLU A 207 -10.78 4.55 -15.06
N PHE A 208 -9.68 4.56 -14.30
CA PHE A 208 -8.94 5.78 -13.98
C PHE A 208 -7.65 5.95 -14.80
N PHE A 209 -6.96 4.87 -15.18
CA PHE A 209 -5.76 4.98 -16.00
C PHE A 209 -6.05 5.03 -17.52
N ALA A 210 -7.10 4.34 -17.99
CA ALA A 210 -7.49 4.39 -19.41
C ALA A 210 -8.03 5.76 -19.85
N LYS A 211 -8.45 6.62 -18.92
CA LYS A 211 -8.99 7.97 -19.18
C LYS A 211 -7.94 9.08 -19.16
N GLY A 212 -6.64 8.75 -19.16
CA GLY A 212 -5.57 9.75 -19.26
C GLY A 212 -5.24 10.48 -17.96
N ALA A 213 -5.61 9.94 -16.79
CA ALA A 213 -5.00 10.36 -15.54
C ALA A 213 -3.52 9.96 -15.60
N HIS A 214 -2.63 10.92 -15.76
CA HIS A 214 -1.19 10.74 -15.83
C HIS A 214 -0.63 10.39 -14.45
N ALA A 215 -0.87 9.17 -13.99
CA ALA A 215 0.00 8.58 -13.00
C ALA A 215 1.30 8.24 -13.75
N ARG A 216 2.31 9.04 -13.55
CA ARG A 216 3.66 8.77 -14.08
C ARG A 216 4.17 7.50 -13.41
N MET A 217 4.48 6.50 -14.26
CA MET A 217 5.25 5.31 -13.87
C MET A 217 6.60 5.73 -13.32
#